data_72f8870035ed7010160ea35ce109b54e
#
_entry.id   72f8870035ed7010160ea35ce109b54e
#
_cell.length_a   1.000
_cell.length_b   1.000
_cell.length_c   1.000
_cell.angle_alpha   90.00
_cell.angle_beta   90.00
_cell.angle_gamma   90.00
#
_symmetry.space_group_name_H-M   'P 1'
#
loop_
_entity.id
_entity.type
_entity.pdbx_description
1 polymer ?
#
loop_
_entity_poly.entity_id
_entity_poly.type
_entity_poly.pdbx_seq_one_letter_code
_entity_poly.pdbx_strand_id
1 'polypeptide(L)'
;GHTQYGLAAILQAHAMALQNELTELYLLRAIGSYEEALKVFSKDSDPLMWARIQTYLGTIYAAHSELDGTTSVRHDCETAIAHFQKAARVFETEGYPEQLATCSRAAKTMQQKLDSVPSSDV
;
A
#
# COMPACT_ATOMS: atom_id res chain seq x y z
N GLY A 1 6.24 0.39 41.48
CA GLY A 1 7.50 1.05 41.47
C GLY A 1 8.05 1.28 40.05
N HIS A 2 9.21 1.85 40.00
CA HIS A 2 9.86 2.16 38.73
C HIS A 2 10.13 0.93 37.89
N THR A 3 10.43 -0.22 38.52
CA THR A 3 10.69 -1.47 37.81
C THR A 3 9.47 -1.96 37.07
N GLN A 4 8.28 -1.80 37.63
CA GLN A 4 7.03 -2.20 36.98
C GLN A 4 6.75 -1.35 35.76
N TYR A 5 7.00 -0.05 35.83
CA TYR A 5 6.84 0.84 34.68
C TYR A 5 7.78 0.47 33.56
N GLY A 6 9.06 0.20 33.88
CA GLY A 6 10.03 -0.19 32.88
C GLY A 6 9.64 -1.48 32.18
N LEU A 7 9.20 -2.47 32.94
CA LEU A 7 8.77 -3.76 32.38
C LEU A 7 7.56 -3.61 31.48
N ALA A 8 6.56 -2.83 31.93
CA ALA A 8 5.36 -2.59 31.13
C ALA A 8 5.69 -1.90 29.80
N ALA A 9 6.60 -0.92 29.84
CA ALA A 9 7.02 -0.22 28.62
C ALA A 9 7.73 -1.17 27.65
N ILE A 10 8.59 -2.06 28.15
CA ILE A 10 9.29 -3.05 27.34
C ILE A 10 8.29 -4.03 26.71
N LEU A 11 7.34 -4.54 27.49
CA LEU A 11 6.33 -5.47 26.99
C LEU A 11 5.46 -4.83 25.92
N GLN A 12 5.09 -3.56 26.11
CA GLN A 12 4.30 -2.83 25.13
C GLN A 12 5.08 -2.64 23.84
N ALA A 13 6.36 -2.27 23.93
CA ALA A 13 7.21 -2.11 22.77
C ALA A 13 7.35 -3.41 21.99
N HIS A 14 7.53 -4.55 22.68
CA HIS A 14 7.61 -5.86 22.04
C HIS A 14 6.30 -6.23 21.35
N ALA A 15 5.15 -5.94 22.01
CA ALA A 15 3.85 -6.23 21.41
C ALA A 15 3.62 -5.41 20.15
N MET A 16 4.02 -4.13 20.15
CA MET A 16 3.90 -3.27 18.96
C MET A 16 4.80 -3.74 17.84
N ALA A 17 6.05 -4.12 18.14
CA ALA A 17 6.98 -4.64 17.15
C ALA A 17 6.45 -5.92 16.52
N LEU A 18 5.93 -6.84 17.32
CA LEU A 18 5.34 -8.08 16.83
C LEU A 18 4.12 -7.80 15.96
N GLN A 19 3.27 -6.86 16.36
CA GLN A 19 2.10 -6.48 15.57
C GLN A 19 2.51 -5.93 14.22
N ASN A 20 3.56 -5.12 14.14
CA ASN A 20 4.07 -4.58 12.87
C ASN A 20 4.58 -5.71 11.97
N GLU A 21 5.30 -6.68 12.52
CA GLU A 21 5.80 -7.84 11.76
C GLU A 21 4.64 -8.67 11.21
N LEU A 22 3.61 -8.91 12.01
CA LEU A 22 2.45 -9.66 11.57
C LEU A 22 1.67 -8.91 10.50
N THR A 23 1.53 -7.59 10.65
CA THR A 23 0.86 -6.75 9.67
C THR A 23 1.63 -6.78 8.34
N GLU A 24 2.95 -6.64 8.39
CA GLU A 24 3.76 -6.71 7.18
C GLU A 24 3.61 -8.05 6.47
N LEU A 25 3.66 -9.15 7.22
CA LEU A 25 3.48 -10.48 6.65
C LEU A 25 2.11 -10.61 5.98
N TYR A 26 1.06 -10.10 6.64
CA TYR A 26 -0.29 -10.11 6.09
C TYR A 26 -0.35 -9.34 4.78
N LEU A 27 0.24 -8.13 4.73
CA LEU A 27 0.25 -7.31 3.52
C LEU A 27 1.01 -7.99 2.38
N LEU A 28 2.14 -8.61 2.68
CA LEU A 28 2.93 -9.32 1.67
C LEU A 28 2.17 -10.52 1.10
N ARG A 29 1.43 -11.23 1.94
CA ARG A 29 0.58 -12.34 1.48
C ARG A 29 -0.55 -11.84 0.60
N ALA A 30 -1.15 -10.70 0.96
CA ALA A 30 -2.21 -10.11 0.15
C ALA A 30 -1.68 -9.70 -1.23
N ILE A 31 -0.49 -9.12 -1.28
CA ILE A 31 0.16 -8.78 -2.56
C ILE A 31 0.30 -10.02 -3.43
N GLY A 32 0.83 -11.11 -2.87
CA GLY A 32 0.99 -12.36 -3.60
C GLY A 32 -0.33 -12.90 -4.14
N SER A 33 -1.38 -12.84 -3.33
CA SER A 33 -2.72 -13.30 -3.75
C SER A 33 -3.26 -12.47 -4.90
N TYR A 34 -3.14 -11.16 -4.84
CA TYR A 34 -3.62 -10.29 -5.93
C TYR A 34 -2.78 -10.46 -7.19
N GLU A 35 -1.47 -10.68 -7.07
CA GLU A 35 -0.63 -10.95 -8.22
C GLU A 35 -1.04 -12.26 -8.91
N GLU A 36 -1.40 -13.28 -8.13
CA GLU A 36 -1.94 -14.52 -8.69
C GLU A 36 -3.26 -14.28 -9.42
N ALA A 37 -4.13 -13.43 -8.85
CA ALA A 37 -5.40 -13.08 -9.49
C ALA A 37 -5.18 -12.38 -10.83
N LEU A 38 -4.12 -11.60 -10.97
CA LEU A 38 -3.79 -10.93 -12.24
C LEU A 38 -3.43 -11.91 -13.35
N LYS A 39 -3.05 -13.13 -13.01
CA LYS A 39 -2.82 -14.17 -14.01
C LYS A 39 -4.11 -14.68 -14.63
N VAL A 40 -5.21 -14.56 -13.89
CA VAL A 40 -6.54 -14.98 -14.34
C VAL A 40 -7.29 -13.82 -15.00
N PHE A 41 -7.26 -12.64 -14.38
CA PHE A 41 -7.98 -11.46 -14.83
C PHE A 41 -7.01 -10.49 -15.49
N SER A 42 -6.95 -10.53 -16.83
CA SER A 42 -6.10 -9.62 -17.57
C SER A 42 -6.83 -8.33 -17.91
N LYS A 43 -6.09 -7.30 -18.27
CA LYS A 43 -6.65 -6.02 -18.70
C LYS A 43 -7.57 -6.22 -19.92
N ASP A 44 -7.22 -7.14 -20.80
CA ASP A 44 -7.99 -7.38 -22.02
C ASP A 44 -9.22 -8.24 -21.78
N SER A 45 -9.12 -9.26 -20.91
CA SER A 45 -10.21 -10.21 -20.69
C SER A 45 -11.26 -9.69 -19.74
N ASP A 46 -10.85 -8.94 -18.72
CA ASP A 46 -11.74 -8.39 -17.71
C ASP A 46 -11.16 -7.08 -17.17
N PRO A 47 -11.31 -5.98 -17.91
CA PRO A 47 -10.68 -4.72 -17.55
C PRO A 47 -11.12 -4.18 -16.19
N LEU A 48 -12.40 -4.35 -15.82
CA LEU A 48 -12.89 -3.84 -14.54
C LEU A 48 -12.30 -4.61 -13.37
N MET A 49 -12.26 -5.93 -13.45
CA MET A 49 -11.66 -6.73 -12.37
C MET A 49 -10.15 -6.46 -12.29
N TRP A 50 -9.49 -6.36 -13.42
CA TRP A 50 -8.07 -6.00 -13.47
C TRP A 50 -7.82 -4.66 -12.77
N ALA A 51 -8.64 -3.64 -13.09
CA ALA A 51 -8.52 -2.32 -12.47
C ALA A 51 -8.78 -2.36 -10.96
N ARG A 52 -9.75 -3.16 -10.52
CA ARG A 52 -10.04 -3.33 -9.09
C ARG A 52 -8.84 -3.95 -8.37
N ILE A 53 -8.22 -4.96 -8.97
CA ILE A 53 -7.03 -5.59 -8.39
C ILE A 53 -5.89 -4.59 -8.32
N GLN A 54 -5.69 -3.77 -9.35
CA GLN A 54 -4.68 -2.72 -9.33
C GLN A 54 -4.94 -1.72 -8.18
N THR A 55 -6.20 -1.34 -7.97
CA THR A 55 -6.58 -0.46 -6.86
C THR A 55 -6.24 -1.09 -5.51
N TYR A 56 -6.54 -2.37 -5.32
CA TYR A 56 -6.22 -3.08 -4.08
C TYR A 56 -4.72 -3.15 -3.85
N LEU A 57 -3.94 -3.46 -4.89
CA LEU A 57 -2.49 -3.48 -4.78
C LEU A 57 -1.94 -2.11 -4.39
N GLY A 58 -2.45 -1.04 -5.00
CA GLY A 58 -2.07 0.32 -4.63
C GLY A 58 -2.34 0.60 -3.16
N THR A 59 -3.52 0.21 -2.68
CA THR A 59 -3.92 0.39 -1.28
C THR A 59 -3.00 -0.38 -0.33
N ILE A 60 -2.62 -1.60 -0.70
CA ILE A 60 -1.73 -2.43 0.14
C ILE A 60 -0.33 -1.82 0.22
N TYR A 61 0.23 -1.35 -0.89
CA TYR A 61 1.53 -0.68 -0.86
C TYR A 61 1.47 0.63 -0.07
N ALA A 62 0.36 1.37 -0.17
CA ALA A 62 0.15 2.55 0.64
C ALA A 62 0.15 2.21 2.13
N ALA A 63 -0.53 1.12 2.52
CA ALA A 63 -0.55 0.66 3.90
C ALA A 63 0.84 0.22 4.37
N HIS A 64 1.60 -0.47 3.52
CA HIS A 64 2.95 -0.89 3.85
C HIS A 64 3.87 0.31 4.10
N SER A 65 3.68 1.40 3.37
CA SER A 65 4.47 2.61 3.55
C SER A 65 4.24 3.29 4.91
N GLU A 66 3.13 2.94 5.59
CA GLU A 66 2.79 3.49 6.90
C GLU A 66 3.38 2.68 8.06
N LEU A 67 3.99 1.53 7.80
CA LEU A 67 4.53 0.70 8.86
C LEU A 67 5.74 1.35 9.52
N ASP A 68 5.76 1.31 10.84
CA ASP A 68 6.87 1.83 11.62
C ASP A 68 8.15 1.03 11.30
N GLY A 69 9.24 1.75 11.10
CA GLY A 69 10.53 1.12 10.85
C GLY A 69 10.72 0.60 9.43
N THR A 70 9.76 0.79 8.53
CA THR A 70 9.98 0.39 7.15
C THR A 70 11.04 1.27 6.51
N THR A 71 11.92 0.63 5.72
CA THR A 71 12.96 1.32 4.96
C THR A 71 12.57 1.49 3.49
N SER A 72 11.38 1.00 3.11
CA SER A 72 10.93 0.97 1.73
C SER A 72 9.85 2.00 1.41
N VAL A 73 9.76 3.10 2.21
CA VAL A 73 8.71 4.11 2.06
C VAL A 73 8.68 4.67 0.63
N ARG A 74 9.84 5.05 0.09
CA ARG A 74 9.91 5.59 -1.27
C ARG A 74 9.43 4.58 -2.29
N HIS A 75 9.92 3.35 -2.22
CA HIS A 75 9.51 2.28 -3.14
C HIS A 75 8.02 2.01 -3.03
N ASP A 76 7.50 1.95 -1.81
CA ASP A 76 6.08 1.69 -1.58
C ASP A 76 5.21 2.79 -2.18
N CYS A 77 5.60 4.05 -1.99
CA CYS A 77 4.87 5.18 -2.57
C CYS A 77 4.88 5.14 -4.09
N GLU A 78 6.04 4.91 -4.69
CA GLU A 78 6.15 4.84 -6.15
C GLU A 78 5.33 3.69 -6.72
N THR A 79 5.37 2.54 -6.06
CA THR A 79 4.63 1.35 -6.48
C THR A 79 3.12 1.57 -6.35
N ALA A 80 2.68 2.15 -5.22
CA ALA A 80 1.27 2.45 -5.02
C ALA A 80 0.75 3.42 -6.09
N ILE A 81 1.50 4.48 -6.38
CA ILE A 81 1.14 5.44 -7.42
C ILE A 81 0.96 4.74 -8.76
N ALA A 82 1.91 3.87 -9.13
CA ALA A 82 1.85 3.16 -10.41
C ALA A 82 0.58 2.31 -10.51
N HIS A 83 0.22 1.59 -9.44
CA HIS A 83 -1.00 0.77 -9.44
C HIS A 83 -2.26 1.62 -9.53
N PHE A 84 -2.33 2.72 -8.79
CA PHE A 84 -3.49 3.62 -8.86
C PHE A 84 -3.63 4.25 -10.24
N GLN A 85 -2.53 4.62 -10.88
CA GLN A 85 -2.57 5.21 -12.22
C GLN A 85 -3.03 4.20 -13.26
N LYS A 86 -2.60 2.94 -13.16
CA LYS A 86 -3.07 1.87 -14.05
C LYS A 86 -4.57 1.68 -13.93
N ALA A 87 -5.08 1.65 -12.70
CA ALA A 87 -6.51 1.51 -12.45
C ALA A 87 -7.28 2.72 -12.98
N ALA A 88 -6.78 3.92 -12.74
CA ALA A 88 -7.43 5.15 -13.17
C ALA A 88 -7.65 5.20 -14.67
N ARG A 89 -6.66 4.76 -15.46
CA ARG A 89 -6.77 4.74 -16.92
C ARG A 89 -7.92 3.86 -17.39
N VAL A 90 -8.10 2.71 -16.75
CA VAL A 90 -9.18 1.79 -17.11
C VAL A 90 -10.52 2.37 -16.70
N PHE A 91 -10.63 2.92 -15.48
CA PHE A 91 -11.87 3.52 -15.02
C PHE A 91 -12.27 4.73 -15.88
N GLU A 92 -11.30 5.50 -16.37
CA GLU A 92 -11.56 6.58 -17.29
C GLU A 92 -12.13 6.04 -18.61
N THR A 93 -11.46 5.08 -19.21
CA THR A 93 -11.84 4.49 -20.49
C THR A 93 -13.21 3.81 -20.42
N GLU A 94 -13.47 3.09 -19.32
CA GLU A 94 -14.71 2.32 -19.14
C GLU A 94 -15.88 3.17 -18.59
N GLY A 95 -15.62 4.41 -18.21
CA GLY A 95 -16.70 5.32 -17.79
C GLY A 95 -17.12 5.16 -16.33
N TYR A 96 -16.17 5.00 -15.40
CA TYR A 96 -16.44 4.89 -13.97
C TYR A 96 -15.86 6.09 -13.23
N PRO A 97 -16.56 7.25 -13.24
CA PRO A 97 -15.99 8.50 -12.73
C PRO A 97 -15.71 8.50 -11.22
N GLU A 98 -16.51 7.79 -10.42
CA GLU A 98 -16.28 7.74 -8.98
C GLU A 98 -14.99 6.97 -8.65
N GLN A 99 -14.79 5.83 -9.29
CA GLN A 99 -13.59 5.03 -9.12
C GLN A 99 -12.37 5.75 -9.67
N LEU A 100 -12.51 6.44 -10.80
CA LEU A 100 -11.45 7.27 -11.35
C LEU A 100 -11.02 8.35 -10.34
N ALA A 101 -12.00 9.05 -9.76
CA ALA A 101 -11.72 10.09 -8.78
C ALA A 101 -11.02 9.55 -7.54
N THR A 102 -11.44 8.37 -7.08
CA THR A 102 -10.84 7.71 -5.92
C THR A 102 -9.37 7.36 -6.19
N CYS A 103 -9.08 6.76 -7.33
CA CYS A 103 -7.71 6.40 -7.70
C CYS A 103 -6.84 7.62 -7.91
N SER A 104 -7.36 8.65 -8.56
CA SER A 104 -6.61 9.89 -8.79
C SER A 104 -6.26 10.59 -7.49
N ARG A 105 -7.19 10.62 -6.55
CA ARG A 105 -6.98 11.21 -5.23
C ARG A 105 -5.95 10.40 -4.43
N ALA A 106 -6.05 9.08 -4.47
CA ALA A 106 -5.11 8.20 -3.79
C ALA A 106 -3.70 8.36 -4.35
N ALA A 107 -3.55 8.42 -5.66
CA ALA A 107 -2.26 8.63 -6.30
C ALA A 107 -1.66 9.98 -5.90
N LYS A 108 -2.48 11.03 -5.85
CA LYS A 108 -2.03 12.36 -5.43
C LYS A 108 -1.56 12.36 -3.98
N THR A 109 -2.30 11.69 -3.10
CA THR A 109 -1.92 11.57 -1.69
C THR A 109 -0.57 10.88 -1.54
N MET A 110 -0.36 9.79 -2.29
CA MET A 110 0.91 9.07 -2.25
C MET A 110 2.04 9.90 -2.86
N GLN A 111 1.77 10.71 -3.87
CA GLN A 111 2.77 11.59 -4.44
C GLN A 111 3.20 12.66 -3.43
N GLN A 112 2.25 13.22 -2.67
CA GLN A 112 2.55 14.17 -1.61
C GLN A 112 3.44 13.54 -0.53
N LYS A 113 3.14 12.29 -0.17
CA LYS A 113 3.97 11.57 0.80
C LYS A 113 5.36 11.31 0.24
N LEU A 114 5.47 10.89 -1.01
CA LEU A 114 6.74 10.66 -1.69
C LEU A 114 7.59 11.93 -1.72
N ASP A 115 6.97 13.07 -2.02
CA ASP A 115 7.66 14.37 -2.08
C ASP A 115 8.20 14.78 -0.71
N SER A 116 7.60 14.29 0.38
CA SER A 116 8.05 14.60 1.74
C SER A 116 9.13 13.64 2.26
N VAL A 117 9.41 12.55 1.52
CA VAL A 117 10.44 11.59 1.93
C VAL A 117 11.82 12.16 1.63
N PRO A 118 12.74 12.18 2.61
CA PRO A 118 14.09 12.68 2.36
C PRO A 118 14.81 11.85 1.30
N SER A 119 15.64 12.52 0.51
CA SER A 119 16.46 11.84 -0.49
C SER A 119 17.47 10.94 0.21
N SER A 120 17.60 9.70 -0.27
CA SER A 120 18.54 8.72 0.26
C SER A 120 19.97 8.96 -0.21
N ASP A 121 20.20 9.96 -1.05
CA ASP A 121 21.48 10.25 -1.67
C ASP A 121 22.35 11.20 -0.84
N VAL A 122 21.91 11.52 0.35
CA VAL A 122 22.62 12.44 1.23
C VAL A 122 23.61 11.71 2.12
#